data_60308c2fda64dd6757357cd691bc938a
#
_entry.id   60308c2fda64dd6757357cd691bc938a
#
_cell.length_a   1.000
_cell.length_b   1.000
_cell.length_c   1.000
_cell.angle_alpha   90.00
_cell.angle_beta   90.00
_cell.angle_gamma   90.00
#
_symmetry.space_group_name_H-M   'P 1'
#
loop_
_entity.id
_entity.type
_entity.pdbx_description
1 polymer ?
#
loop_
_entity_poly.entity_id
_entity_poly.type
_entity_poly.pdbx_seq_one_letter_code
_entity_poly.pdbx_strand_id
1 'polypeptide(L)'
;MPKKKIGVVGATGYTGSELVRILANHPEVEIAVITSESRAGEKFSDVHPFFKGIVDQPLHKADKVNELDLDLAFLALPHGVSMEYVKQFAGKGFKIVDFSGDFRLDSPKTYEEWYNKPHTFVEGFDTAVYGLPELFYDKIKGADLVANPGCYPTSAILPLAPLLANGIIESKGIIIDAKSGITGAGIKASATTHFSNVNDNFKAYGLKNHRHTIEIQGVLSGITAGVTLQFTPHLLPVDRGILSTTYARPKGATSGAKLKALYQDFYKDKPFVRICDTPPAIKDVRGSNYCNIYADFDERTGNIILISTIDNLVKGAAGQAVQNMNIMLGFEESLGLNQIPVNP
;
A
#
# COMPACT_ATOMS: atom_id res chain seq x y z
N MET A 1 -19.85 7.75 20.97
CA MET A 1 -18.69 8.60 21.29
C MET A 1 -18.57 9.66 20.20
N PRO A 2 -17.91 10.81 20.42
CA PRO A 2 -17.65 11.73 19.32
C PRO A 2 -16.76 11.05 18.27
N LYS A 3 -16.99 11.39 17.00
CA LYS A 3 -16.17 10.87 15.91
C LYS A 3 -14.73 11.35 16.03
N LYS A 4 -13.77 10.52 15.61
CA LYS A 4 -12.36 10.87 15.54
C LYS A 4 -12.09 11.85 14.40
N LYS A 5 -11.29 12.89 14.66
CA LYS A 5 -10.99 13.96 13.72
C LYS A 5 -9.76 13.63 12.88
N ILE A 6 -9.95 13.57 11.58
CA ILE A 6 -8.92 13.13 10.63
C ILE A 6 -8.52 14.27 9.71
N GLY A 7 -7.21 14.48 9.56
CA GLY A 7 -6.62 15.35 8.55
C GLY A 7 -6.17 14.57 7.32
N VAL A 8 -6.40 15.12 6.11
CA VAL A 8 -5.89 14.54 4.86
C VAL A 8 -4.99 15.56 4.16
N VAL A 9 -3.69 15.31 4.17
CA VAL A 9 -2.69 16.19 3.56
C VAL A 9 -2.33 15.69 2.17
N GLY A 10 -2.54 16.53 1.14
CA GLY A 10 -2.29 16.16 -0.26
C GLY A 10 -3.44 15.40 -0.93
N ALA A 11 -4.67 15.78 -0.67
CA ALA A 11 -5.88 15.04 -1.06
C ALA A 11 -6.21 15.05 -2.56
N THR A 12 -5.57 15.90 -3.38
CA THR A 12 -5.96 16.09 -4.79
C THR A 12 -5.36 15.09 -5.78
N GLY A 13 -4.47 14.19 -5.31
CA GLY A 13 -3.98 13.05 -6.09
C GLY A 13 -4.94 11.84 -6.06
N TYR A 14 -4.69 10.81 -6.89
CA TYR A 14 -5.53 9.59 -6.92
C TYR A 14 -5.64 8.90 -5.57
N THR A 15 -4.51 8.74 -4.85
CA THR A 15 -4.51 8.12 -3.52
C THR A 15 -5.28 8.96 -2.51
N GLY A 16 -5.09 10.29 -2.53
CA GLY A 16 -5.78 11.20 -1.61
C GLY A 16 -7.29 11.24 -1.87
N SER A 17 -7.74 11.30 -3.12
CA SER A 17 -9.16 11.26 -3.46
C SER A 17 -9.80 9.91 -3.10
N GLU A 18 -9.10 8.80 -3.31
CA GLU A 18 -9.56 7.47 -2.90
C GLU A 18 -9.67 7.36 -1.38
N LEU A 19 -8.71 7.92 -0.64
CA LEU A 19 -8.75 7.99 0.81
C LEU A 19 -9.98 8.78 1.31
N VAL A 20 -10.23 9.96 0.74
CA VAL A 20 -11.43 10.76 1.06
C VAL A 20 -12.71 9.98 0.76
N ARG A 21 -12.75 9.21 -0.36
CA ARG A 21 -13.91 8.36 -0.71
C ARG A 21 -14.20 7.30 0.36
N ILE A 22 -13.18 6.68 0.91
CA ILE A 22 -13.34 5.68 1.98
C ILE A 22 -13.73 6.35 3.29
N LEU A 23 -13.02 7.41 3.69
CA LEU A 23 -13.29 8.13 4.95
C LEU A 23 -14.67 8.77 5.01
N ALA A 24 -15.19 9.28 3.89
CA ALA A 24 -16.52 9.90 3.82
C ALA A 24 -17.65 8.93 4.25
N ASN A 25 -17.44 7.62 4.12
CA ASN A 25 -18.39 6.58 4.53
C ASN A 25 -17.96 5.85 5.81
N HIS A 26 -16.90 6.30 6.47
CA HIS A 26 -16.43 5.64 7.69
C HIS A 26 -17.31 6.05 8.91
N PRO A 27 -17.85 5.09 9.67
CA PRO A 27 -18.84 5.41 10.71
C PRO A 27 -18.26 6.21 11.90
N GLU A 28 -17.01 5.97 12.27
CA GLU A 28 -16.40 6.46 13.51
C GLU A 28 -15.44 7.66 13.31
N VAL A 29 -15.28 8.17 12.07
CA VAL A 29 -14.40 9.31 11.81
C VAL A 29 -15.12 10.47 11.13
N GLU A 30 -14.59 11.68 11.25
CA GLU A 30 -14.94 12.84 10.46
C GLU A 30 -13.68 13.43 9.82
N ILE A 31 -13.80 13.87 8.57
CA ILE A 31 -12.72 14.56 7.87
C ILE A 31 -12.73 16.03 8.34
N ALA A 32 -11.84 16.35 9.28
CA ALA A 32 -11.77 17.70 9.87
C ALA A 32 -11.08 18.71 8.94
N VAL A 33 -10.11 18.25 8.12
CA VAL A 33 -9.39 19.10 7.18
C VAL A 33 -8.90 18.32 5.96
N ILE A 34 -9.01 18.94 4.79
CA ILE A 34 -8.47 18.44 3.53
C ILE A 34 -7.52 19.50 2.98
N THR A 35 -6.30 19.10 2.58
CA THR A 35 -5.32 20.08 2.11
C THR A 35 -4.79 19.81 0.71
N SER A 36 -4.37 20.89 0.05
CA SER A 36 -3.62 20.88 -1.20
C SER A 36 -2.85 22.17 -1.33
N GLU A 37 -1.53 22.12 -1.55
CA GLU A 37 -0.71 23.31 -1.71
C GLU A 37 -1.06 24.13 -2.97
N SER A 38 -1.35 23.43 -4.07
CA SER A 38 -1.61 24.08 -5.37
C SER A 38 -3.07 24.50 -5.59
N ARG A 39 -4.01 23.97 -4.80
CA ARG A 39 -5.46 24.17 -4.97
C ARG A 39 -6.12 24.73 -3.70
N ALA A 40 -5.36 25.31 -2.77
CA ALA A 40 -5.91 25.91 -1.55
C ALA A 40 -6.89 27.04 -1.89
N GLY A 41 -8.04 27.05 -1.21
CA GLY A 41 -9.14 27.98 -1.45
C GLY A 41 -10.24 27.46 -2.38
N GLU A 42 -9.97 26.41 -3.19
CA GLU A 42 -11.00 25.76 -4.00
C GLU A 42 -11.80 24.74 -3.15
N LYS A 43 -13.01 24.41 -3.56
CA LYS A 43 -13.73 23.29 -2.95
C LYS A 43 -13.16 21.96 -3.44
N PHE A 44 -13.09 20.96 -2.56
CA PHE A 44 -12.65 19.63 -2.93
C PHE A 44 -13.51 19.03 -4.05
N SER A 45 -14.83 19.28 -4.00
CA SER A 45 -15.79 18.86 -5.03
C SER A 45 -15.65 19.58 -6.37
N ASP A 46 -15.03 20.76 -6.43
CA ASP A 46 -14.72 21.44 -7.70
C ASP A 46 -13.50 20.79 -8.37
N VAL A 47 -12.55 20.27 -7.58
CA VAL A 47 -11.39 19.51 -8.07
C VAL A 47 -11.79 18.08 -8.47
N HIS A 48 -12.67 17.48 -7.70
CA HIS A 48 -13.19 16.12 -7.89
C HIS A 48 -14.72 16.12 -7.97
N PRO A 49 -15.33 16.38 -9.14
CA PRO A 49 -16.77 16.61 -9.27
C PRO A 49 -17.69 15.48 -8.78
N PHE A 50 -17.17 14.25 -8.72
CA PHE A 50 -17.92 13.10 -8.20
C PHE A 50 -18.14 13.14 -6.67
N PHE A 51 -17.54 14.09 -5.95
CA PHE A 51 -17.82 14.35 -4.53
C PHE A 51 -18.86 15.44 -4.28
N LYS A 52 -19.42 16.03 -5.34
CA LYS A 52 -20.39 17.13 -5.20
C LYS A 52 -21.60 16.73 -4.35
N GLY A 53 -21.85 17.52 -3.31
CA GLY A 53 -22.90 17.24 -2.33
C GLY A 53 -22.57 16.17 -1.28
N ILE A 54 -21.34 15.60 -1.34
CA ILE A 54 -20.85 14.61 -0.38
C ILE A 54 -19.70 15.18 0.45
N VAL A 55 -18.68 15.73 -0.21
CA VAL A 55 -17.52 16.38 0.41
C VAL A 55 -17.25 17.69 -0.32
N ASP A 56 -17.92 18.77 0.13
CA ASP A 56 -17.81 20.12 -0.45
C ASP A 56 -16.91 21.06 0.37
N GLN A 57 -16.07 20.49 1.26
CA GLN A 57 -15.16 21.25 2.09
C GLN A 57 -14.13 22.03 1.26
N PRO A 58 -13.69 23.22 1.72
CA PRO A 58 -12.60 23.94 1.10
C PRO A 58 -11.27 23.19 1.29
N LEU A 59 -10.42 23.26 0.29
CA LEU A 59 -9.03 22.84 0.39
C LEU A 59 -8.22 23.91 1.13
N HIS A 60 -7.44 23.49 2.10
CA HIS A 60 -6.53 24.36 2.86
C HIS A 60 -5.08 24.11 2.46
N LYS A 61 -4.17 24.97 2.91
CA LYS A 61 -2.74 24.66 2.96
C LYS A 61 -2.44 23.69 4.09
N ALA A 62 -1.32 22.96 3.99
CA ALA A 62 -0.97 21.94 4.98
C ALA A 62 -0.76 22.51 6.39
N ASP A 63 -0.29 23.75 6.52
CA ASP A 63 -0.11 24.41 7.84
C ASP A 63 -1.39 24.44 8.68
N LYS A 64 -2.57 24.41 8.03
CA LYS A 64 -3.86 24.38 8.72
C LYS A 64 -4.00 23.19 9.67
N VAL A 65 -3.31 22.10 9.42
CA VAL A 65 -3.28 20.91 10.27
C VAL A 65 -2.77 21.24 11.68
N ASN A 66 -1.82 22.20 11.81
CA ASN A 66 -1.24 22.59 13.10
C ASN A 66 -2.21 23.38 14.01
N GLU A 67 -3.29 23.90 13.44
CA GLU A 67 -4.27 24.71 14.17
C GLU A 67 -5.43 23.88 14.73
N LEU A 68 -5.47 22.57 14.42
CA LEU A 68 -6.60 21.70 14.72
C LEU A 68 -6.22 20.63 15.72
N ASP A 69 -7.17 20.29 16.58
CA ASP A 69 -7.09 19.16 17.48
C ASP A 69 -7.52 17.90 16.70
N LEU A 70 -6.53 17.19 16.14
CA LEU A 70 -6.74 15.98 15.34
C LEU A 70 -6.41 14.74 16.17
N ASP A 71 -7.02 13.60 15.80
CA ASP A 71 -6.63 12.28 16.29
C ASP A 71 -5.58 11.62 15.38
N LEU A 72 -5.67 11.87 14.05
CA LEU A 72 -4.73 11.31 13.08
C LEU A 72 -4.67 12.17 11.80
N ALA A 73 -3.49 12.24 11.19
CA ALA A 73 -3.27 12.84 9.88
C ALA A 73 -2.72 11.81 8.89
N PHE A 74 -3.28 11.79 7.68
CA PHE A 74 -2.74 11.06 6.54
C PHE A 74 -1.91 11.99 5.68
N LEU A 75 -0.71 11.53 5.28
CA LEU A 75 0.19 12.27 4.39
C LEU A 75 0.22 11.62 3.00
N ALA A 76 -0.66 12.03 2.10
CA ALA A 76 -0.71 11.57 0.71
C ALA A 76 0.19 12.45 -0.19
N LEU A 77 1.47 12.56 0.18
CA LEU A 77 2.46 13.45 -0.39
C LEU A 77 3.51 12.71 -1.21
N PRO A 78 4.22 13.42 -2.13
CA PRO A 78 5.34 12.83 -2.86
C PRO A 78 6.50 12.41 -1.94
N HIS A 79 7.27 11.41 -2.37
CA HIS A 79 8.53 11.03 -1.73
C HIS A 79 9.51 12.21 -1.63
N GLY A 80 10.18 12.34 -0.49
CA GLY A 80 11.10 13.41 -0.20
C GLY A 80 10.42 14.75 0.14
N VAL A 81 9.10 14.77 0.26
CA VAL A 81 8.30 15.89 0.76
C VAL A 81 7.63 15.52 2.08
N SER A 82 7.17 14.29 2.20
CA SER A 82 6.44 13.81 3.36
C SER A 82 7.27 13.87 4.65
N MET A 83 8.57 13.55 4.57
CA MET A 83 9.46 13.58 5.73
C MET A 83 9.51 14.95 6.43
N GLU A 84 9.39 16.05 5.68
CA GLU A 84 9.35 17.40 6.26
C GLU A 84 8.09 17.62 7.10
N TYR A 85 6.94 17.13 6.61
CA TYR A 85 5.68 17.21 7.35
C TYR A 85 5.65 16.25 8.53
N VAL A 86 6.22 15.04 8.41
CA VAL A 86 6.38 14.14 9.56
C VAL A 86 7.22 14.80 10.65
N LYS A 87 8.35 15.43 10.29
CA LYS A 87 9.19 16.20 11.20
C LYS A 87 8.42 17.34 11.86
N GLN A 88 7.64 18.09 11.09
CA GLN A 88 6.82 19.22 11.60
C GLN A 88 5.72 18.76 12.54
N PHE A 89 5.12 17.59 12.29
CA PHE A 89 3.99 17.06 13.02
C PHE A 89 4.40 16.15 14.18
N ALA A 90 5.64 15.70 14.24
CA ALA A 90 6.15 14.89 15.32
C ALA A 90 5.93 15.60 16.69
N GLY A 91 5.36 14.87 17.65
CA GLY A 91 5.07 15.38 18.99
C GLY A 91 3.85 16.34 19.10
N LYS A 92 3.05 16.51 18.04
CA LYS A 92 1.85 17.37 18.06
C LYS A 92 0.63 16.73 18.72
N GLY A 93 0.72 15.47 19.17
CA GLY A 93 -0.35 14.79 19.89
C GLY A 93 -1.32 13.98 19.02
N PHE A 94 -1.19 14.00 17.71
CA PHE A 94 -1.95 13.15 16.79
C PHE A 94 -1.06 12.12 16.08
N LYS A 95 -1.67 11.04 15.63
CA LYS A 95 -0.98 9.95 14.93
C LYS A 95 -0.82 10.26 13.43
N ILE A 96 0.16 9.62 12.77
CA ILE A 96 0.49 9.86 11.37
C ILE A 96 0.50 8.55 10.59
N VAL A 97 -0.17 8.54 9.42
CA VAL A 97 -0.02 7.48 8.40
C VAL A 97 0.55 8.12 7.13
N ASP A 98 1.79 7.76 6.80
CA ASP A 98 2.51 8.29 5.65
C ASP A 98 2.43 7.36 4.45
N PHE A 99 1.99 7.88 3.30
CA PHE A 99 1.92 7.14 2.02
C PHE A 99 3.21 7.18 1.22
N SER A 100 4.16 8.00 1.61
CA SER A 100 5.43 8.11 0.89
C SER A 100 6.34 6.91 1.16
N GLY A 101 7.47 6.85 0.46
CA GLY A 101 8.49 5.85 0.75
C GLY A 101 9.50 6.29 1.79
N ASP A 102 9.29 7.48 2.41
CA ASP A 102 10.32 8.14 3.20
C ASP A 102 10.68 7.37 4.48
N PHE A 103 9.75 6.59 5.02
CA PHE A 103 9.95 5.81 6.26
C PHE A 103 9.74 4.30 6.11
N ARG A 104 9.71 3.77 4.87
CA ARG A 104 9.44 2.35 4.62
C ARG A 104 10.66 1.44 4.72
N LEU A 105 11.85 2.02 4.63
CA LEU A 105 13.12 1.28 4.58
C LEU A 105 13.75 1.18 5.98
N ASP A 106 14.76 0.35 6.09
CA ASP A 106 15.43 0.03 7.35
C ASP A 106 16.42 1.11 7.83
N SER A 107 16.85 1.98 6.92
CA SER A 107 17.84 3.00 7.27
C SER A 107 17.82 4.21 6.32
N PRO A 108 18.29 5.38 6.80
CA PRO A 108 18.52 6.56 5.97
C PRO A 108 19.46 6.29 4.81
N LYS A 109 20.50 5.50 5.02
CA LYS A 109 21.49 5.15 3.99
C LYS A 109 20.85 4.39 2.83
N THR A 110 20.04 3.36 3.13
CA THR A 110 19.29 2.61 2.11
C THR A 110 18.31 3.52 1.38
N TYR A 111 17.65 4.43 2.11
CA TYR A 111 16.77 5.43 1.50
C TYR A 111 17.54 6.34 0.50
N GLU A 112 18.64 6.93 0.92
CA GLU A 112 19.44 7.83 0.09
C GLU A 112 19.95 7.14 -1.19
N GLU A 113 20.38 5.89 -1.08
CA GLU A 113 20.83 5.08 -2.22
C GLU A 113 19.72 4.86 -3.26
N TRP A 114 18.51 4.49 -2.80
CA TRP A 114 17.42 4.10 -3.70
C TRP A 114 16.53 5.25 -4.14
N TYR A 115 16.42 6.31 -3.36
CA TYR A 115 15.64 7.50 -3.70
C TYR A 115 16.45 8.63 -4.27
N ASN A 116 17.81 8.51 -4.22
CA ASN A 116 18.77 9.53 -4.68
C ASN A 116 18.48 10.92 -4.08
N LYS A 117 18.18 10.94 -2.78
CA LYS A 117 17.88 12.14 -1.99
C LYS A 117 18.34 11.93 -0.55
N PRO A 118 18.89 12.97 0.12
CA PRO A 118 19.13 12.90 1.55
C PRO A 118 17.82 12.79 2.33
N HIS A 119 17.84 12.07 3.44
CA HIS A 119 16.73 12.03 4.36
C HIS A 119 16.88 13.11 5.44
N THR A 120 15.88 13.98 5.60
CA THR A 120 15.99 15.17 6.45
C THR A 120 15.44 14.98 7.87
N PHE A 121 14.85 13.82 8.16
CA PHE A 121 14.34 13.46 9.49
C PHE A 121 14.71 12.01 9.84
N VAL A 122 15.98 11.81 10.18
CA VAL A 122 16.58 10.49 10.44
C VAL A 122 15.95 9.82 11.66
N GLU A 123 15.63 10.57 12.70
CA GLU A 123 15.01 10.09 13.95
C GLU A 123 13.64 9.44 13.71
N GLY A 124 12.98 9.77 12.61
CA GLY A 124 11.71 9.16 12.22
C GLY A 124 11.81 7.66 11.92
N PHE A 125 13.00 7.16 11.52
CA PHE A 125 13.20 5.71 11.30
C PHE A 125 13.10 4.89 12.58
N ASP A 126 13.46 5.45 13.74
CA ASP A 126 13.41 4.75 15.01
C ASP A 126 11.97 4.54 15.50
N THR A 127 11.04 5.34 15.02
CA THR A 127 9.64 5.35 15.46
C THR A 127 8.65 4.85 14.41
N ALA A 128 9.03 4.88 13.14
CA ALA A 128 8.16 4.45 12.05
C ALA A 128 7.93 2.93 12.07
N VAL A 129 6.66 2.55 11.98
CA VAL A 129 6.26 1.15 11.86
C VAL A 129 5.79 0.89 10.43
N TYR A 130 6.27 -0.19 9.82
CA TYR A 130 5.80 -0.60 8.49
C TYR A 130 4.35 -1.09 8.54
N GLY A 131 3.47 -0.42 7.82
CA GLY A 131 2.03 -0.54 7.93
C GLY A 131 1.41 -1.68 7.13
N LEU A 132 1.88 -2.91 7.30
CA LEU A 132 1.27 -4.13 6.74
C LEU A 132 0.61 -4.94 7.87
N PRO A 133 -0.70 -4.73 8.13
CA PRO A 133 -1.40 -5.28 9.30
C PRO A 133 -1.35 -6.79 9.42
N GLU A 134 -1.31 -7.49 8.30
CA GLU A 134 -1.24 -8.94 8.27
C GLU A 134 0.02 -9.51 8.93
N LEU A 135 1.10 -8.71 8.96
CA LEU A 135 2.40 -9.10 9.54
C LEU A 135 2.79 -8.32 10.79
N PHE A 136 2.29 -7.08 10.95
CA PHE A 136 2.80 -6.14 11.97
C PHE A 136 1.70 -5.54 12.86
N TYR A 137 0.56 -6.21 13.01
CA TYR A 137 -0.62 -5.71 13.74
C TYR A 137 -0.27 -5.11 15.11
N ASP A 138 0.44 -5.85 15.96
CA ASP A 138 0.75 -5.40 17.33
C ASP A 138 1.67 -4.18 17.36
N LYS A 139 2.60 -4.08 16.41
CA LYS A 139 3.46 -2.90 16.27
C LYS A 139 2.67 -1.68 15.82
N ILE A 140 1.75 -1.84 14.86
CA ILE A 140 0.89 -0.78 14.35
C ILE A 140 -0.02 -0.23 15.45
N LYS A 141 -0.58 -1.10 16.29
CA LYS A 141 -1.47 -0.72 17.39
C LYS A 141 -0.85 0.30 18.35
N GLY A 142 0.45 0.18 18.62
CA GLY A 142 1.20 1.09 19.49
C GLY A 142 1.88 2.26 18.78
N ALA A 143 1.79 2.35 17.46
CA ALA A 143 2.55 3.33 16.69
C ALA A 143 1.94 4.73 16.70
N ASP A 144 2.80 5.75 16.65
CA ASP A 144 2.42 7.14 16.37
C ASP A 144 2.73 7.52 14.91
N LEU A 145 3.68 6.81 14.27
CA LEU A 145 4.00 6.95 12.85
C LEU A 145 3.94 5.59 12.15
N VAL A 146 3.07 5.48 11.15
CA VAL A 146 2.99 4.29 10.30
C VAL A 146 3.38 4.65 8.86
N ALA A 147 4.39 3.95 8.33
CA ALA A 147 4.78 4.00 6.93
C ALA A 147 3.90 3.03 6.12
N ASN A 148 2.89 3.54 5.42
CA ASN A 148 1.98 2.73 4.63
C ASN A 148 2.70 2.09 3.45
N PRO A 149 2.61 0.78 3.20
CA PRO A 149 3.32 0.07 2.13
C PRO A 149 3.08 0.61 0.73
N GLY A 150 4.03 0.38 -0.16
CA GLY A 150 3.80 0.53 -1.59
C GLY A 150 2.83 -0.52 -2.14
N CYS A 151 2.17 -0.22 -3.25
CA CYS A 151 1.17 -1.11 -3.83
C CYS A 151 1.77 -2.46 -4.30
N TYR A 152 2.88 -2.44 -5.01
CA TYR A 152 3.59 -3.66 -5.39
C TYR A 152 4.16 -4.42 -4.18
N PRO A 153 4.79 -3.78 -3.19
CA PRO A 153 5.20 -4.46 -1.96
C PRO A 153 4.06 -5.22 -1.29
N THR A 154 2.88 -4.62 -1.13
CA THR A 154 1.72 -5.33 -0.57
C THR A 154 1.40 -6.60 -1.36
N SER A 155 1.33 -6.51 -2.70
CA SER A 155 1.00 -7.66 -3.55
C SER A 155 2.09 -8.74 -3.60
N ALA A 156 3.34 -8.39 -3.30
CA ALA A 156 4.48 -9.31 -3.35
C ALA A 156 4.82 -9.92 -1.98
N ILE A 157 4.76 -9.13 -0.91
CA ILE A 157 5.11 -9.58 0.43
C ILE A 157 4.07 -10.57 0.96
N LEU A 158 2.77 -10.26 0.83
CA LEU A 158 1.72 -11.14 1.35
C LEU A 158 1.81 -12.58 0.79
N PRO A 159 2.00 -12.84 -0.51
CA PRO A 159 2.15 -14.22 -0.96
C PRO A 159 3.49 -14.87 -0.55
N LEU A 160 4.56 -14.13 -0.32
CA LEU A 160 5.86 -14.70 0.02
C LEU A 160 6.08 -14.92 1.52
N ALA A 161 5.44 -14.13 2.37
CA ALA A 161 5.63 -14.18 3.82
C ALA A 161 5.39 -15.57 4.43
N PRO A 162 4.29 -16.30 4.13
CA PRO A 162 4.05 -17.64 4.69
C PRO A 162 5.15 -18.64 4.34
N LEU A 163 5.64 -18.59 3.11
CA LEU A 163 6.64 -19.54 2.62
C LEU A 163 8.02 -19.30 3.26
N LEU A 164 8.41 -18.03 3.41
CA LEU A 164 9.66 -17.67 4.04
C LEU A 164 9.63 -17.89 5.55
N ALA A 165 8.54 -17.51 6.22
CA ALA A 165 8.38 -17.70 7.66
C ALA A 165 8.43 -19.17 8.08
N ASN A 166 7.97 -20.07 7.21
CA ASN A 166 7.97 -21.51 7.46
C ASN A 166 9.15 -22.24 6.79
N GLY A 167 10.11 -21.53 6.20
CA GLY A 167 11.29 -22.12 5.57
C GLY A 167 10.99 -23.04 4.37
N ILE A 168 9.87 -22.84 3.69
CA ILE A 168 9.40 -23.68 2.56
C ILE A 168 10.21 -23.43 1.29
N ILE A 169 10.65 -22.19 1.07
CA ILE A 169 11.36 -21.79 -0.15
C ILE A 169 12.79 -21.33 0.13
N GLU A 170 13.61 -21.38 -0.90
CA GLU A 170 14.92 -20.74 -0.91
C GLU A 170 14.78 -19.22 -0.76
N SER A 171 15.69 -18.59 0.00
CA SER A 171 15.72 -17.14 0.16
C SER A 171 16.30 -16.39 -1.06
N LYS A 172 16.87 -17.13 -2.02
CA LYS A 172 17.47 -16.60 -3.26
C LYS A 172 16.74 -17.15 -4.48
N GLY A 173 16.85 -16.39 -5.58
CA GLY A 173 16.24 -16.81 -6.86
C GLY A 173 14.72 -16.64 -6.91
N ILE A 174 14.15 -15.84 -6.02
CA ILE A 174 12.74 -15.45 -6.07
C ILE A 174 12.54 -14.48 -7.24
N ILE A 175 11.57 -14.76 -8.10
CA ILE A 175 11.24 -13.93 -9.27
C ILE A 175 9.81 -13.41 -9.08
N ILE A 176 9.65 -12.10 -9.12
CA ILE A 176 8.36 -11.41 -9.02
C ILE A 176 8.14 -10.63 -10.32
N ASP A 177 7.14 -11.05 -11.08
CA ASP A 177 6.72 -10.42 -12.33
C ASP A 177 5.34 -9.79 -12.11
N ALA A 178 5.30 -8.46 -11.93
CA ALA A 178 4.10 -7.76 -11.49
C ALA A 178 3.58 -6.79 -12.56
N LYS A 179 2.26 -6.71 -12.69
CA LYS A 179 1.53 -5.91 -13.66
C LYS A 179 0.61 -4.95 -12.92
N SER A 180 0.68 -3.65 -13.21
CA SER A 180 -0.13 -2.61 -12.55
C SER A 180 -0.88 -1.75 -13.55
N GLY A 181 -2.10 -1.41 -13.19
CA GLY A 181 -2.84 -0.33 -13.84
C GLY A 181 -2.13 1.03 -13.71
N ILE A 182 -2.46 1.94 -14.60
CA ILE A 182 -1.78 3.24 -14.81
C ILE A 182 -1.93 4.19 -13.62
N THR A 183 -3.01 4.10 -12.85
CA THR A 183 -3.21 4.97 -11.68
C THR A 183 -2.11 4.85 -10.64
N GLY A 184 -1.34 3.73 -10.64
CA GLY A 184 -0.15 3.56 -9.81
C GLY A 184 0.97 4.57 -10.09
N ALA A 185 1.00 5.20 -11.26
CA ALA A 185 1.95 6.26 -11.61
C ALA A 185 1.55 7.66 -11.09
N GLY A 186 0.37 7.79 -10.48
CA GLY A 186 -0.16 9.06 -9.97
C GLY A 186 -0.82 9.93 -11.04
N ILE A 187 -1.38 11.08 -10.60
CA ILE A 187 -2.18 11.97 -11.44
C ILE A 187 -1.36 12.86 -12.39
N LYS A 188 -0.07 13.04 -12.12
CA LYS A 188 0.76 13.92 -12.95
C LYS A 188 0.94 13.32 -14.35
N ALA A 189 0.57 14.10 -15.36
CA ALA A 189 0.78 13.71 -16.75
C ALA A 189 2.27 13.52 -17.07
N SER A 190 2.57 12.46 -17.80
CA SER A 190 3.92 12.14 -18.26
C SER A 190 3.88 11.44 -19.61
N ALA A 191 4.99 11.43 -20.34
CA ALA A 191 5.08 10.66 -21.58
C ALA A 191 4.75 9.17 -21.36
N THR A 192 5.10 8.62 -20.21
CA THR A 192 4.86 7.20 -19.88
C THR A 192 3.36 6.91 -19.68
N THR A 193 2.60 7.86 -19.17
CA THR A 193 1.16 7.71 -18.85
C THR A 193 0.24 8.40 -19.86
N HIS A 194 0.81 8.98 -20.91
CA HIS A 194 0.03 9.61 -21.98
C HIS A 194 -0.80 8.56 -22.73
N PHE A 195 -2.07 8.85 -22.98
CA PHE A 195 -3.03 7.90 -23.57
C PHE A 195 -2.49 7.16 -24.79
N SER A 196 -1.95 7.87 -25.80
CA SER A 196 -1.39 7.27 -27.02
C SER A 196 -0.19 6.36 -26.78
N ASN A 197 0.51 6.47 -25.64
CA ASN A 197 1.65 5.62 -25.29
C ASN A 197 1.26 4.42 -24.41
N VAL A 198 0.06 4.45 -23.88
CA VAL A 198 -0.47 3.42 -22.96
C VAL A 198 -1.51 2.54 -23.63
N ASN A 199 -2.40 3.14 -24.43
CA ASN A 199 -3.47 2.40 -25.08
C ASN A 199 -2.90 1.32 -26.00
N ASP A 200 -3.45 0.10 -25.93
CA ASP A 200 -3.00 -1.07 -26.70
C ASP A 200 -1.49 -1.39 -26.52
N ASN A 201 -0.87 -0.96 -25.42
CA ASN A 201 0.54 -1.15 -25.16
C ASN A 201 0.78 -1.76 -23.76
N PHE A 202 1.72 -2.71 -23.69
CA PHE A 202 2.13 -3.37 -22.48
C PHE A 202 3.64 -3.38 -22.39
N LYS A 203 4.22 -2.87 -21.29
CA LYS A 203 5.68 -2.74 -21.16
C LYS A 203 6.18 -2.90 -19.75
N ALA A 204 7.38 -3.50 -19.62
CA ALA A 204 8.16 -3.44 -18.38
C ALA A 204 8.80 -2.04 -18.19
N TYR A 205 9.01 -1.66 -16.94
CA TYR A 205 9.67 -0.41 -16.59
C TYR A 205 10.49 -0.55 -15.29
N GLY A 206 11.38 0.39 -15.03
CA GLY A 206 12.12 0.44 -13.76
C GLY A 206 12.94 -0.81 -13.44
N LEU A 207 13.41 -1.54 -14.43
CA LEU A 207 14.19 -2.76 -14.26
C LEU A 207 15.44 -2.48 -13.42
N LYS A 208 15.66 -3.29 -12.38
CA LYS A 208 16.79 -3.23 -11.43
C LYS A 208 16.79 -2.03 -10.47
N ASN A 209 16.08 -0.93 -10.78
CA ASN A 209 16.13 0.33 -10.01
C ASN A 209 14.77 0.79 -9.49
N HIS A 210 13.72 -0.02 -9.62
CA HIS A 210 12.42 0.33 -9.06
C HIS A 210 12.50 0.32 -7.52
N ARG A 211 12.10 1.42 -6.88
CA ARG A 211 12.20 1.63 -5.41
C ARG A 211 11.49 0.56 -4.58
N HIS A 212 10.43 -0.04 -5.11
CA HIS A 212 9.74 -1.14 -4.44
C HIS A 212 10.59 -2.41 -4.34
N THR A 213 11.64 -2.58 -5.15
CA THR A 213 12.55 -3.75 -5.06
C THR A 213 13.18 -3.86 -3.67
N ILE A 214 13.77 -2.76 -3.20
CA ILE A 214 14.44 -2.76 -1.89
C ILE A 214 13.45 -2.78 -0.74
N GLU A 215 12.26 -2.19 -0.90
CA GLU A 215 11.18 -2.26 0.08
C GLU A 215 10.71 -3.71 0.29
N ILE A 216 10.42 -4.44 -0.80
CA ILE A 216 10.03 -5.86 -0.75
C ILE A 216 11.15 -6.70 -0.10
N GLN A 217 12.38 -6.51 -0.58
CA GLN A 217 13.53 -7.27 -0.09
C GLN A 217 13.82 -7.00 1.38
N GLY A 218 13.74 -5.75 1.83
CA GLY A 218 13.97 -5.37 3.23
C GLY A 218 12.97 -6.02 4.18
N VAL A 219 11.67 -5.90 3.88
CA VAL A 219 10.61 -6.50 4.70
C VAL A 219 10.73 -8.02 4.75
N LEU A 220 10.95 -8.68 3.62
CA LEU A 220 11.12 -10.15 3.57
C LEU A 220 12.42 -10.61 4.25
N SER A 221 13.48 -9.80 4.22
CA SER A 221 14.73 -10.08 4.94
C SER A 221 14.58 -9.96 6.47
N GLY A 222 13.60 -9.20 6.93
CA GLY A 222 13.18 -9.18 8.34
C GLY A 222 12.46 -10.47 8.79
N ILE A 223 11.90 -11.23 7.84
CA ILE A 223 11.28 -12.54 8.10
C ILE A 223 12.33 -13.65 8.04
N THR A 224 13.15 -13.66 6.97
CA THR A 224 14.19 -14.67 6.75
C THR A 224 15.44 -13.98 6.19
N ALA A 225 16.56 -14.14 6.88
CA ALA A 225 17.82 -13.50 6.49
C ALA A 225 18.28 -13.88 5.07
N GLY A 226 18.89 -12.93 4.37
CA GLY A 226 19.56 -13.16 3.08
C GLY A 226 18.62 -13.30 1.89
N VAL A 227 17.41 -12.74 1.96
CA VAL A 227 16.48 -12.70 0.82
C VAL A 227 17.07 -11.84 -0.29
N THR A 228 17.12 -12.41 -1.50
CA THR A 228 17.41 -11.70 -2.74
C THR A 228 16.36 -12.08 -3.79
N LEU A 229 15.88 -11.08 -4.52
CA LEU A 229 14.80 -11.28 -5.47
C LEU A 229 14.99 -10.45 -6.75
N GLN A 230 14.39 -10.95 -7.83
CA GLN A 230 14.23 -10.21 -9.07
C GLN A 230 12.80 -9.67 -9.11
N PHE A 231 12.67 -8.34 -9.18
CA PHE A 231 11.39 -7.67 -9.33
C PHE A 231 11.30 -7.01 -10.71
N THR A 232 10.25 -7.34 -11.46
CA THR A 232 10.00 -6.83 -12.81
C THR A 232 8.60 -6.25 -12.88
N PRO A 233 8.44 -4.92 -12.69
CA PRO A 233 7.14 -4.27 -12.82
C PRO A 233 6.78 -3.98 -14.28
N HIS A 234 5.47 -4.06 -14.58
CA HIS A 234 4.90 -3.73 -15.88
C HIS A 234 3.73 -2.76 -15.72
N LEU A 235 3.51 -1.94 -16.75
CA LEU A 235 2.30 -1.13 -16.89
C LEU A 235 1.31 -1.82 -17.82
N LEU A 236 0.08 -1.99 -17.33
CA LEU A 236 -1.08 -2.47 -18.11
C LEU A 236 -1.92 -1.28 -18.57
N PRO A 237 -2.55 -1.37 -19.76
CA PRO A 237 -3.47 -0.35 -20.27
C PRO A 237 -4.86 -0.45 -19.59
N VAL A 238 -4.87 -0.49 -18.28
CA VAL A 238 -6.07 -0.44 -17.42
C VAL A 238 -5.90 0.62 -16.36
N ASP A 239 -6.98 1.11 -15.80
CA ASP A 239 -6.93 2.13 -14.75
C ASP A 239 -6.43 1.58 -13.40
N ARG A 240 -7.01 0.47 -12.90
CA ARG A 240 -6.77 -0.08 -11.57
C ARG A 240 -6.44 -1.57 -11.58
N GLY A 241 -5.76 -1.98 -10.54
CA GLY A 241 -5.45 -3.37 -10.22
C GLY A 241 -3.98 -3.69 -10.38
N ILE A 242 -3.49 -4.56 -9.50
CA ILE A 242 -2.18 -5.20 -9.62
C ILE A 242 -2.39 -6.71 -9.66
N LEU A 243 -1.71 -7.38 -10.59
CA LEU A 243 -1.51 -8.82 -10.58
C LEU A 243 -0.02 -9.09 -10.49
N SER A 244 0.40 -9.79 -9.43
CA SER A 244 1.78 -10.25 -9.26
C SER A 244 1.86 -11.75 -9.44
N THR A 245 2.74 -12.21 -10.34
CA THR A 245 3.11 -13.62 -10.49
C THR A 245 4.49 -13.80 -9.87
N THR A 246 4.61 -14.72 -8.93
CA THR A 246 5.88 -15.00 -8.27
C THR A 246 6.26 -16.45 -8.45
N TYR A 247 7.54 -16.68 -8.75
CA TYR A 247 8.14 -18.00 -8.86
C TYR A 247 9.21 -18.16 -7.78
N ALA A 248 9.18 -19.30 -7.08
CA ALA A 248 10.15 -19.62 -6.04
C ALA A 248 10.47 -21.12 -6.04
N ARG A 249 11.69 -21.48 -5.61
CA ARG A 249 12.10 -22.88 -5.49
C ARG A 249 11.84 -23.40 -4.08
N PRO A 250 11.14 -24.54 -3.93
CA PRO A 250 10.97 -25.17 -2.63
C PRO A 250 12.28 -25.77 -2.13
N LYS A 251 12.50 -25.76 -0.82
CA LYS A 251 13.63 -26.45 -0.16
C LYS A 251 13.42 -27.95 -0.02
N GLY A 252 12.20 -28.41 -0.16
CA GLY A 252 11.85 -29.83 0.00
C GLY A 252 10.56 -30.19 -0.71
N ALA A 253 10.09 -31.41 -0.51
CA ALA A 253 8.86 -31.91 -1.14
C ALA A 253 7.62 -31.12 -0.68
N THR A 254 6.89 -30.58 -1.64
CA THR A 254 5.64 -29.84 -1.42
C THR A 254 4.57 -30.24 -2.43
N SER A 255 3.38 -29.67 -2.33
CA SER A 255 2.28 -29.86 -3.27
C SER A 255 1.31 -28.67 -3.15
N GLY A 256 0.48 -28.44 -4.15
CA GLY A 256 -0.56 -27.41 -4.11
C GLY A 256 -1.46 -27.50 -2.88
N ALA A 257 -1.88 -28.73 -2.51
CA ALA A 257 -2.70 -28.95 -1.31
C ALA A 257 -2.00 -28.52 -0.01
N LYS A 258 -0.71 -28.83 0.15
CA LYS A 258 0.09 -28.40 1.32
C LYS A 258 0.25 -26.90 1.36
N LEU A 259 0.52 -26.27 0.22
CA LEU A 259 0.64 -24.81 0.12
C LEU A 259 -0.69 -24.15 0.50
N LYS A 260 -1.81 -24.59 -0.08
CA LYS A 260 -3.12 -24.03 0.24
C LYS A 260 -3.44 -24.11 1.74
N ALA A 261 -3.20 -25.25 2.38
CA ALA A 261 -3.41 -25.43 3.81
C ALA A 261 -2.53 -24.49 4.65
N LEU A 262 -1.26 -24.32 4.27
CA LEU A 262 -0.34 -23.36 4.90
C LEU A 262 -0.89 -21.93 4.85
N TYR A 263 -1.33 -21.47 3.68
CA TYR A 263 -1.87 -20.11 3.53
C TYR A 263 -3.18 -19.92 4.30
N GLN A 264 -4.07 -20.92 4.30
CA GLN A 264 -5.32 -20.89 5.05
C GLN A 264 -5.07 -20.77 6.56
N ASP A 265 -4.08 -21.48 7.11
CA ASP A 265 -3.72 -21.38 8.53
C ASP A 265 -3.03 -20.05 8.85
N PHE A 266 -2.08 -19.63 8.00
CA PHE A 266 -1.31 -18.40 8.23
C PHE A 266 -2.18 -17.13 8.22
N TYR A 267 -3.20 -17.08 7.36
CA TYR A 267 -4.08 -15.91 7.18
C TYR A 267 -5.49 -16.09 7.74
N LYS A 268 -5.75 -17.11 8.56
CA LYS A 268 -7.09 -17.44 9.09
C LYS A 268 -7.81 -16.27 9.78
N ASP A 269 -7.04 -15.40 10.47
CA ASP A 269 -7.56 -14.26 11.22
C ASP A 269 -7.28 -12.92 10.52
N LYS A 270 -7.01 -12.93 9.20
CA LYS A 270 -6.70 -11.73 8.42
C LYS A 270 -7.84 -11.43 7.44
N PRO A 271 -8.72 -10.48 7.79
CA PRO A 271 -10.02 -10.29 7.11
C PRO A 271 -9.88 -9.92 5.62
N PHE A 272 -8.73 -9.37 5.22
CA PHE A 272 -8.53 -8.90 3.85
C PHE A 272 -7.67 -9.81 2.98
N VAL A 273 -7.23 -10.97 3.48
CA VAL A 273 -6.53 -11.97 2.65
C VAL A 273 -7.47 -13.12 2.34
N ARG A 274 -7.62 -13.43 1.05
CA ARG A 274 -8.44 -14.54 0.55
C ARG A 274 -7.59 -15.55 -0.19
N ILE A 275 -7.68 -16.83 0.20
CA ILE A 275 -6.97 -17.92 -0.47
C ILE A 275 -7.90 -18.51 -1.52
N CYS A 276 -7.47 -18.42 -2.79
CA CYS A 276 -8.26 -18.80 -3.95
C CYS A 276 -7.99 -20.25 -4.40
N ASP A 277 -9.01 -20.91 -4.94
CA ASP A 277 -8.90 -22.24 -5.55
C ASP A 277 -8.42 -22.18 -7.02
N THR A 278 -8.56 -21.04 -7.65
CA THR A 278 -8.15 -20.76 -9.02
C THR A 278 -7.40 -19.44 -9.08
N PRO A 279 -6.52 -19.22 -10.08
CA PRO A 279 -5.81 -17.97 -10.23
C PRO A 279 -6.75 -16.74 -10.31
N PRO A 280 -6.60 -15.74 -9.43
CA PRO A 280 -7.48 -14.59 -9.37
C PRO A 280 -7.18 -13.57 -10.47
N ALA A 281 -8.21 -12.78 -10.84
CA ALA A 281 -8.10 -11.66 -11.75
C ALA A 281 -8.14 -10.31 -11.02
N ILE A 282 -7.66 -9.24 -11.67
CA ILE A 282 -7.64 -7.89 -11.07
C ILE A 282 -9.04 -7.33 -10.77
N LYS A 283 -10.06 -7.74 -11.52
CA LYS A 283 -11.46 -7.33 -11.29
C LYS A 283 -12.07 -7.97 -10.04
N ASP A 284 -11.52 -9.10 -9.57
CA ASP A 284 -12.03 -9.80 -8.38
C ASP A 284 -11.79 -9.04 -7.08
N VAL A 285 -10.97 -7.98 -7.14
CA VAL A 285 -10.59 -7.14 -5.98
C VAL A 285 -10.82 -5.65 -6.22
N ARG A 286 -11.26 -5.25 -7.41
CA ARG A 286 -11.40 -3.84 -7.81
C ARG A 286 -12.31 -3.06 -6.85
N GLY A 287 -11.83 -1.93 -6.33
CA GLY A 287 -12.56 -1.06 -5.40
C GLY A 287 -12.67 -1.58 -3.97
N SER A 288 -12.03 -2.71 -3.64
CA SER A 288 -12.08 -3.35 -2.32
C SER A 288 -10.71 -3.45 -1.66
N ASN A 289 -10.70 -3.69 -0.34
CA ASN A 289 -9.46 -3.86 0.43
C ASN A 289 -8.94 -5.31 0.45
N TYR A 290 -9.39 -6.17 -0.46
CA TYR A 290 -8.96 -7.57 -0.49
C TYR A 290 -7.64 -7.76 -1.24
N CYS A 291 -6.83 -8.71 -0.74
CA CYS A 291 -5.73 -9.36 -1.43
C CYS A 291 -6.12 -10.82 -1.68
N ASN A 292 -6.34 -11.19 -2.92
CA ASN A 292 -6.59 -12.57 -3.30
C ASN A 292 -5.26 -13.26 -3.62
N ILE A 293 -5.03 -14.47 -3.09
CA ILE A 293 -3.79 -15.22 -3.26
C ILE A 293 -4.12 -16.64 -3.73
N TYR A 294 -3.48 -17.05 -4.80
CA TYR A 294 -3.44 -18.43 -5.28
C TYR A 294 -2.01 -18.93 -5.15
N ALA A 295 -1.84 -20.15 -4.62
CA ALA A 295 -0.54 -20.80 -4.45
C ALA A 295 -0.59 -22.23 -4.94
N ASP A 296 0.32 -22.61 -5.81
CA ASP A 296 0.40 -23.96 -6.37
C ASP A 296 1.85 -24.39 -6.60
N PHE A 297 2.04 -25.68 -6.85
CA PHE A 297 3.32 -26.29 -7.17
C PHE A 297 3.24 -26.97 -8.52
N ASP A 298 4.11 -26.58 -9.45
CA ASP A 298 4.26 -27.23 -10.76
C ASP A 298 5.29 -28.37 -10.65
N GLU A 299 4.81 -29.61 -10.56
CA GLU A 299 5.63 -30.81 -10.44
C GLU A 299 6.57 -30.98 -11.64
N ARG A 300 6.19 -30.53 -12.82
CA ARG A 300 6.98 -30.63 -14.04
C ARG A 300 8.22 -29.75 -14.01
N THR A 301 8.11 -28.52 -13.46
CA THR A 301 9.20 -27.55 -13.39
C THR A 301 9.90 -27.52 -12.03
N GLY A 302 9.25 -28.05 -11.00
CA GLY A 302 9.72 -28.00 -9.62
C GLY A 302 9.62 -26.61 -8.99
N ASN A 303 8.78 -25.70 -9.52
CA ASN A 303 8.60 -24.36 -9.01
C ASN A 303 7.27 -24.22 -8.25
N ILE A 304 7.30 -23.43 -7.19
CA ILE A 304 6.10 -22.86 -6.59
C ILE A 304 5.69 -21.65 -7.41
N ILE A 305 4.40 -21.57 -7.73
CA ILE A 305 3.79 -20.44 -8.45
C ILE A 305 2.79 -19.78 -7.52
N LEU A 306 2.97 -18.47 -7.31
CA LEU A 306 2.05 -17.65 -6.54
C LEU A 306 1.45 -16.59 -7.46
N ILE A 307 0.14 -16.42 -7.38
CA ILE A 307 -0.54 -15.31 -8.06
C ILE A 307 -1.31 -14.52 -7.01
N SER A 308 -1.07 -13.23 -6.95
CA SER A 308 -1.81 -12.34 -6.06
C SER A 308 -2.41 -11.18 -6.84
N THR A 309 -3.59 -10.72 -6.39
CA THR A 309 -4.26 -9.55 -6.94
C THR A 309 -4.73 -8.61 -5.84
N ILE A 310 -4.57 -7.31 -6.07
CA ILE A 310 -5.08 -6.23 -5.23
C ILE A 310 -5.59 -5.08 -6.09
N ASP A 311 -6.46 -4.22 -5.54
CA ASP A 311 -6.65 -2.88 -6.07
C ASP A 311 -5.49 -1.99 -5.61
N ASN A 312 -4.74 -1.42 -6.55
CA ASN A 312 -3.54 -0.62 -6.25
C ASN A 312 -3.84 0.68 -5.49
N LEU A 313 -5.06 1.22 -5.59
CA LEU A 313 -5.47 2.43 -4.86
C LEU A 313 -6.16 2.12 -3.52
N VAL A 314 -6.70 0.90 -3.33
CA VAL A 314 -7.38 0.50 -2.10
C VAL A 314 -6.42 -0.34 -1.22
N LYS A 315 -6.32 -1.65 -1.39
CA LYS A 315 -5.39 -2.49 -0.59
C LYS A 315 -3.93 -2.10 -0.84
N GLY A 316 -3.62 -1.60 -2.02
CA GLY A 316 -2.28 -1.10 -2.36
C GLY A 316 -1.97 0.31 -1.81
N ALA A 317 -2.95 1.05 -1.27
CA ALA A 317 -2.76 2.43 -0.82
C ALA A 317 -3.78 2.87 0.24
N ALA A 318 -4.93 3.47 -0.17
CA ALA A 318 -5.85 4.15 0.72
C ALA A 318 -6.58 3.21 1.68
N GLY A 319 -7.02 2.04 1.23
CA GLY A 319 -7.68 1.06 2.09
C GLY A 319 -6.74 0.48 3.14
N GLN A 320 -5.49 0.17 2.75
CA GLN A 320 -4.44 -0.22 3.67
C GLN A 320 -4.19 0.84 4.75
N ALA A 321 -4.15 2.11 4.35
CA ALA A 321 -3.94 3.22 5.27
C ALA A 321 -5.12 3.38 6.25
N VAL A 322 -6.36 3.21 5.80
CA VAL A 322 -7.54 3.21 6.69
C VAL A 322 -7.52 1.99 7.63
N GLN A 323 -7.11 0.81 7.15
CA GLN A 323 -6.90 -0.36 8.01
C GLN A 323 -5.86 -0.08 9.10
N ASN A 324 -4.74 0.57 8.75
CA ASN A 324 -3.74 1.03 9.70
C ASN A 324 -4.31 2.04 10.71
N MET A 325 -5.05 3.06 10.24
CA MET A 325 -5.72 4.03 11.10
C MET A 325 -6.66 3.34 12.09
N ASN A 326 -7.46 2.38 11.65
CA ASN A 326 -8.38 1.65 12.50
C ASN A 326 -7.65 0.99 13.67
N ILE A 327 -6.56 0.29 13.38
CA ILE A 327 -5.74 -0.38 14.41
C ILE A 327 -5.11 0.66 15.35
N MET A 328 -4.53 1.75 14.82
CA MET A 328 -3.89 2.81 15.60
C MET A 328 -4.86 3.54 16.53
N LEU A 329 -6.12 3.68 16.14
CA LEU A 329 -7.18 4.34 16.91
C LEU A 329 -8.01 3.35 17.76
N GLY A 330 -7.71 2.05 17.71
CA GLY A 330 -8.37 1.02 18.51
C GLY A 330 -9.74 0.61 17.98
N PHE A 331 -10.03 0.86 16.70
CA PHE A 331 -11.20 0.34 16.02
C PHE A 331 -10.97 -1.09 15.52
N GLU A 332 -12.05 -1.75 15.14
CA GLU A 332 -11.98 -3.01 14.41
C GLU A 332 -11.33 -2.75 13.04
N GLU A 333 -10.33 -3.57 12.66
CA GLU A 333 -9.47 -3.28 11.50
C GLU A 333 -10.22 -3.19 10.16
N SER A 334 -11.36 -3.86 10.03
CA SER A 334 -12.19 -3.86 8.82
C SER A 334 -13.21 -2.72 8.77
N LEU A 335 -13.35 -1.93 9.81
CA LEU A 335 -14.37 -0.90 9.90
C LEU A 335 -14.27 0.12 8.75
N GLY A 336 -15.37 0.34 8.04
CA GLY A 336 -15.41 1.24 6.87
C GLY A 336 -14.76 0.69 5.60
N LEU A 337 -14.28 -0.58 5.60
CA LEU A 337 -13.56 -1.22 4.49
C LEU A 337 -14.31 -2.41 3.86
N ASN A 338 -15.60 -2.55 4.14
CA ASN A 338 -16.42 -3.68 3.68
C ASN A 338 -16.95 -3.53 2.25
N GLN A 339 -16.27 -2.76 1.39
CA GLN A 339 -16.66 -2.61 -0.01
C GLN A 339 -16.55 -3.94 -0.74
N ILE A 340 -17.63 -4.33 -1.44
CA ILE A 340 -17.62 -5.47 -2.35
C ILE A 340 -16.89 -5.07 -3.64
N PRO A 341 -16.08 -5.95 -4.23
CA PRO A 341 -15.44 -5.66 -5.52
C PRO A 341 -16.44 -5.29 -6.63
N VAL A 342 -16.04 -4.33 -7.45
CA VAL A 342 -16.85 -3.89 -8.60
C VAL A 342 -16.45 -4.69 -9.84
N ASN A 343 -17.37 -5.51 -10.33
CA ASN A 343 -17.22 -6.33 -11.54
C ASN A 343 -18.58 -6.38 -12.28
N PRO A 344 -18.69 -6.02 -13.53
CA PRO A 344 -17.66 -5.79 -14.55
C PRO A 344 -16.88 -4.48 -14.48
#